data_58d04a273e9475f7c7d286a63c3f3836
#
_entry.id   58d04a273e9475f7c7d286a63c3f3836
#
_cell.length_a   1.000
_cell.length_b   1.000
_cell.length_c   1.000
_cell.angle_alpha   90.00
_cell.angle_beta   90.00
_cell.angle_gamma   90.00
#
_symmetry.space_group_name_H-M   'P 1'
#
loop_
_entity.id
_entity.type
_entity.pdbx_description
1 polymer ?
#
loop_
_entity_poly.entity_id
_entity_poly.type
_entity_poly.pdbx_seq_one_letter_code
_entity_poly.pdbx_strand_id
1 'polypeptide(L)'
;GRGVDEYAHAFAILLERAVGFAGRRTDRVLVLAIPDWGVTPFAAQSGRDTAAIARELDAFNATVAKICARRGVAFIDIAPMSRERGAESAMLADDGLHPSSAMYAQWASLAMPVARRILAQTPAP
;
A
#
# COMPACT_ATOMS: atom_id res chain seq x y z
N GLY A 1 -9.86 8.87 15.25
CA GLY A 1 -8.76 8.18 14.55
C GLY A 1 -7.51 9.07 14.54
N ARG A 2 -6.38 8.49 14.32
CA ARG A 2 -5.12 9.24 14.22
C ARG A 2 -5.13 10.09 12.95
N GLY A 3 -4.68 11.35 13.07
CA GLY A 3 -4.62 12.26 11.93
C GLY A 3 -3.53 11.88 10.93
N VAL A 4 -3.58 12.48 9.74
CA VAL A 4 -2.60 12.24 8.65
C VAL A 4 -1.17 12.57 9.11
N ASP A 5 -0.98 13.61 9.92
CA ASP A 5 0.34 14.03 10.41
C ASP A 5 0.95 13.01 11.38
N GLU A 6 0.14 12.46 12.30
CA GLU A 6 0.57 11.41 13.22
C GLU A 6 0.94 10.13 12.44
N TYR A 7 0.13 9.79 11.44
CA TYR A 7 0.42 8.66 10.56
C TYR A 7 1.71 8.87 9.76
N ALA A 8 1.92 10.07 9.20
CA ALA A 8 3.13 10.40 8.46
C ALA A 8 4.40 10.21 9.31
N HIS A 9 4.35 10.66 10.58
CA HIS A 9 5.47 10.48 11.50
C HIS A 9 5.73 9.00 11.81
N ALA A 10 4.68 8.23 12.13
CA ALA A 10 4.81 6.80 12.42
C ALA A 10 5.32 6.03 11.19
N PHE A 11 4.80 6.34 10.00
CA PHE A 11 5.25 5.74 8.76
C PHE A 11 6.72 6.02 8.46
N ALA A 12 7.17 7.27 8.65
CA ALA A 12 8.58 7.62 8.43
C ALA A 12 9.52 6.80 9.31
N ILE A 13 9.17 6.56 10.58
CA ILE A 13 9.95 5.69 11.49
C ILE A 13 10.00 4.25 10.96
N LEU A 14 8.88 3.70 10.52
CA LEU A 14 8.83 2.34 9.98
C LEU A 14 9.64 2.21 8.69
N LEU A 15 9.57 3.22 7.82
CA LEU A 15 10.35 3.25 6.58
C LEU A 15 11.86 3.26 6.86
N GLU A 16 12.32 4.06 7.82
CA GLU A 16 13.74 4.06 8.23
C GLU A 16 14.20 2.69 8.75
N ARG A 17 13.34 1.99 9.49
CA ARG A 17 13.64 0.62 9.94
C ARG A 17 13.76 -0.34 8.76
N ALA A 18 12.83 -0.28 7.80
CA ALA A 18 12.87 -1.10 6.58
C ALA A 18 14.14 -0.83 5.76
N VAL A 19 14.52 0.42 5.60
CA VAL A 19 15.77 0.83 4.95
C VAL A 19 16.98 0.30 5.71
N GLY A 20 16.95 0.33 7.05
CA GLY A 20 18.00 -0.27 7.89
C GLY A 20 18.19 -1.76 7.62
N PHE A 21 17.09 -2.54 7.55
CA PHE A 21 17.12 -3.97 7.21
C PHE A 21 17.63 -4.25 5.79
N ALA A 22 17.43 -3.31 4.87
CA ALA A 22 17.97 -3.37 3.51
C ALA A 22 19.44 -2.90 3.41
N GLY A 23 20.18 -2.84 4.51
CA GLY A 23 21.57 -2.40 4.53
C GLY A 23 21.72 -0.91 4.17
N ARG A 24 20.76 -0.08 4.59
CA ARG A 24 20.63 1.36 4.29
C ARG A 24 20.44 1.68 2.79
N ARG A 25 20.02 0.70 2.02
CA ARG A 25 19.76 0.85 0.59
C ARG A 25 18.27 1.15 0.35
N THR A 26 17.95 2.42 0.16
CA THR A 26 16.58 2.87 -0.15
C THR A 26 16.06 2.29 -1.47
N ASP A 27 16.98 2.07 -2.42
CA ASP A 27 16.73 1.41 -3.71
C ASP A 27 16.44 -0.10 -3.60
N ARG A 28 16.45 -0.67 -2.40
CA ARG A 28 16.10 -2.08 -2.10
C ARG A 28 14.81 -2.22 -1.29
N VAL A 29 14.11 -1.12 -1.12
CA VAL A 29 12.83 -1.08 -0.42
C VAL A 29 11.74 -0.66 -1.40
N LEU A 30 10.59 -1.30 -1.32
CA LEU A 30 9.37 -0.87 -2.01
C LEU A 30 8.20 -0.86 -1.02
N VAL A 31 7.28 0.04 -1.24
CA VAL A 31 6.09 0.24 -0.40
C VAL A 31 4.86 0.11 -1.28
N LEU A 32 3.87 -0.65 -0.81
CA LEU A 32 2.54 -0.70 -1.42
C LEU A 32 1.61 0.29 -0.73
N ALA A 33 0.72 0.89 -1.50
CA ALA A 33 -0.38 1.69 -0.96
C ALA A 33 -1.29 0.87 -0.04
N ILE A 34 -2.02 1.54 0.83
CA ILE A 34 -3.10 0.92 1.59
C ILE A 34 -4.26 0.66 0.63
N PRO A 35 -4.80 -0.56 0.57
CA PRO A 35 -5.98 -0.87 -0.26
C PRO A 35 -7.22 -0.16 0.26
N ASP A 36 -8.16 0.17 -0.64
CA ASP A 36 -9.43 0.74 -0.24
C ASP A 36 -10.40 -0.35 0.24
N TRP A 37 -10.49 -0.49 1.55
CA TRP A 37 -11.42 -1.44 2.15
C TRP A 37 -12.89 -0.95 2.12
N GLY A 38 -13.10 0.34 1.81
CA GLY A 38 -14.44 0.94 1.71
C GLY A 38 -15.32 0.33 0.62
N VAL A 39 -14.70 -0.36 -0.36
CA VAL A 39 -15.44 -1.06 -1.45
C VAL A 39 -15.91 -2.46 -1.06
N THR A 40 -15.51 -2.95 0.09
CA THR A 40 -15.78 -4.33 0.52
C THR A 40 -17.20 -4.53 1.06
N PRO A 41 -17.76 -5.76 1.00
CA PRO A 41 -19.03 -6.07 1.64
C PRO A 41 -19.05 -5.77 3.15
N PHE A 42 -17.92 -5.97 3.83
CA PHE A 42 -17.78 -5.61 5.23
C PHE A 42 -18.01 -4.11 5.47
N ALA A 43 -17.42 -3.24 4.63
CA ALA A 43 -17.62 -1.80 4.74
C ALA A 43 -19.11 -1.42 4.51
N ALA A 44 -19.73 -2.00 3.51
CA ALA A 44 -21.15 -1.77 3.20
C ALA A 44 -22.07 -2.13 4.38
N GLN A 45 -21.76 -3.19 5.11
CA GLN A 45 -22.53 -3.65 6.27
C GLN A 45 -22.20 -2.90 7.56
N SER A 46 -21.03 -2.23 7.62
CA SER A 46 -20.56 -1.53 8.83
C SER A 46 -21.33 -0.27 9.17
N GLY A 47 -22.16 0.27 8.26
CA GLY A 47 -22.84 1.55 8.39
C GLY A 47 -21.93 2.77 8.31
N ARG A 48 -20.64 2.60 7.96
CA ARG A 48 -19.69 3.70 7.80
C ARG A 48 -19.83 4.38 6.43
N ASP A 49 -19.49 5.68 6.40
CA ASP A 49 -19.42 6.42 5.14
C ASP A 49 -18.24 5.92 4.29
N THR A 50 -18.52 5.11 3.28
CA THR A 50 -17.51 4.54 2.38
C THR A 50 -16.79 5.61 1.56
N ALA A 51 -17.46 6.72 1.24
CA ALA A 51 -16.81 7.83 0.55
C ALA A 51 -15.82 8.58 1.49
N ALA A 52 -16.13 8.67 2.78
CA ALA A 52 -15.19 9.21 3.77
C ALA A 52 -13.97 8.28 3.91
N ILE A 53 -14.16 6.96 3.96
CA ILE A 53 -13.07 5.98 3.99
C ILE A 53 -12.15 6.17 2.78
N ALA A 54 -12.71 6.28 1.57
CA ALA A 54 -11.93 6.48 0.35
C ALA A 54 -11.10 7.77 0.41
N ARG A 55 -11.68 8.89 0.84
CA ARG A 55 -10.96 10.17 0.97
C ARG A 55 -9.83 10.12 2.01
N GLU A 56 -10.07 9.47 3.15
CA GLU A 56 -9.04 9.30 4.18
C GLU A 56 -7.87 8.46 3.67
N LEU A 57 -8.15 7.33 3.00
CA LEU A 57 -7.14 6.46 2.42
C LEU A 57 -6.34 7.18 1.33
N ASP A 58 -6.99 7.98 0.49
CA ASP A 58 -6.29 8.81 -0.50
C ASP A 58 -5.32 9.79 0.16
N ALA A 59 -5.71 10.42 1.27
CA ALA A 59 -4.85 11.34 2.01
C ALA A 59 -3.64 10.60 2.64
N PHE A 60 -3.85 9.42 3.24
CA PHE A 60 -2.77 8.59 3.76
C PHE A 60 -1.83 8.13 2.65
N ASN A 61 -2.35 7.57 1.56
CA ASN A 61 -1.55 7.07 0.44
C ASN A 61 -0.76 8.20 -0.25
N ALA A 62 -1.36 9.38 -0.45
CA ALA A 62 -0.65 10.54 -0.99
C ALA A 62 0.50 10.98 -0.09
N THR A 63 0.32 10.93 1.22
CA THR A 63 1.36 11.26 2.19
C THR A 63 2.51 10.26 2.14
N VAL A 64 2.20 8.96 2.12
CA VAL A 64 3.20 7.89 1.98
C VAL A 64 3.97 8.02 0.68
N ALA A 65 3.29 8.25 -0.45
CA ALA A 65 3.92 8.45 -1.75
C ALA A 65 4.93 9.61 -1.75
N LYS A 66 4.58 10.73 -1.12
CA LYS A 66 5.48 11.89 -0.96
C LYS A 66 6.71 11.56 -0.09
N ILE A 67 6.52 10.81 1.00
CA ILE A 67 7.64 10.41 1.86
C ILE A 67 8.56 9.45 1.10
N CYS A 68 8.02 8.44 0.42
CA CYS A 68 8.79 7.51 -0.39
C CYS A 68 9.59 8.23 -1.49
N ALA A 69 8.96 9.16 -2.22
CA ALA A 69 9.63 9.93 -3.26
C ALA A 69 10.83 10.74 -2.72
N ARG A 70 10.66 11.40 -1.57
CA ARG A 70 11.76 12.15 -0.92
C ARG A 70 12.90 11.27 -0.44
N ARG A 71 12.61 9.99 -0.14
CA ARG A 71 13.61 9.03 0.34
C ARG A 71 14.21 8.16 -0.78
N GLY A 72 13.77 8.32 -2.02
CA GLY A 72 14.18 7.46 -3.13
C GLY A 72 13.73 6.00 -2.98
N VAL A 73 12.58 5.79 -2.34
CA VAL A 73 11.95 4.48 -2.16
C VAL A 73 10.82 4.31 -3.17
N ALA A 74 10.74 3.13 -3.80
CA ALA A 74 9.68 2.83 -4.74
C ALA A 74 8.31 2.74 -4.02
N PHE A 75 7.30 3.41 -4.58
CA PHE A 75 5.92 3.33 -4.12
C PHE A 75 5.05 2.73 -5.23
N ILE A 76 4.22 1.75 -4.88
CA ILE A 76 3.33 1.06 -5.81
C ILE A 76 1.90 1.29 -5.36
N ASP A 77 1.14 2.02 -6.18
CA ASP A 77 -0.26 2.32 -5.88
C ASP A 77 -1.15 1.14 -6.28
N ILE A 78 -1.58 0.38 -5.29
CA ILE A 78 -2.52 -0.74 -5.45
C ILE A 78 -3.98 -0.32 -5.16
N ALA A 79 -4.23 0.92 -4.74
CA ALA A 79 -5.56 1.38 -4.38
C ALA A 79 -6.55 1.34 -5.56
N PRO A 80 -6.18 1.74 -6.79
CA PRO A 80 -7.07 1.62 -7.94
C PRO A 80 -7.53 0.18 -8.18
N MET A 81 -6.61 -0.80 -8.11
CA MET A 81 -6.94 -2.23 -8.26
C MET A 81 -7.89 -2.70 -7.16
N SER A 82 -7.66 -2.28 -5.91
CA SER A 82 -8.55 -2.63 -4.81
C SER A 82 -9.95 -2.06 -5.00
N ARG A 83 -10.08 -0.86 -5.57
CA ARG A 83 -11.38 -0.24 -5.89
C ARG A 83 -12.09 -0.94 -7.02
N GLU A 84 -11.37 -1.36 -8.04
CA GLU A 84 -11.94 -2.06 -9.18
C GLU A 84 -12.46 -3.46 -8.80
N ARG A 85 -11.70 -4.20 -8.00
CA ARG A 85 -11.92 -5.62 -7.75
C ARG A 85 -12.26 -5.99 -6.30
N GLY A 86 -12.17 -5.06 -5.37
CA GLY A 86 -12.30 -5.33 -3.94
C GLY A 86 -13.69 -5.73 -3.46
N ALA A 87 -14.71 -5.65 -4.31
CA ALA A 87 -16.05 -6.18 -4.03
C ALA A 87 -16.26 -7.61 -4.55
N GLU A 88 -15.34 -8.15 -5.37
CA GLU A 88 -15.45 -9.49 -5.92
C GLU A 88 -15.17 -10.54 -4.84
N SER A 89 -16.07 -11.52 -4.66
CA SER A 89 -15.92 -12.57 -3.64
C SER A 89 -14.63 -13.36 -3.79
N ALA A 90 -14.16 -13.59 -5.03
CA ALA A 90 -12.89 -14.28 -5.29
C ALA A 90 -11.66 -13.47 -4.83
N MET A 91 -11.78 -12.16 -4.65
CA MET A 91 -10.69 -11.27 -4.22
C MET A 91 -10.64 -11.06 -2.72
N LEU A 92 -11.62 -11.59 -1.98
CA LEU A 92 -11.75 -11.44 -0.54
C LEU A 92 -11.64 -12.79 0.17
N ALA A 93 -11.17 -12.75 1.41
CA ALA A 93 -11.29 -13.85 2.35
C ALA A 93 -12.75 -13.98 2.83
N ASP A 94 -13.04 -15.04 3.58
CA ASP A 94 -14.39 -15.37 4.03
C ASP A 94 -15.05 -14.29 4.91
N ASP A 95 -14.23 -13.41 5.51
CA ASP A 95 -14.73 -12.30 6.33
C ASP A 95 -15.25 -11.09 5.51
N GLY A 96 -15.13 -11.15 4.19
CA GLY A 96 -15.59 -10.09 3.29
C GLY A 96 -14.83 -8.76 3.42
N LEU A 97 -13.64 -8.78 4.03
CA LEU A 97 -12.79 -7.61 4.29
C LEU A 97 -11.36 -7.82 3.83
N HIS A 98 -10.70 -8.86 4.33
CA HIS A 98 -9.30 -9.11 4.04
C HIS A 98 -9.11 -9.64 2.62
N PRO A 99 -7.98 -9.29 1.95
CA PRO A 99 -7.67 -9.79 0.62
C PRO A 99 -7.49 -11.30 0.60
N SER A 100 -7.99 -11.95 -0.44
CA SER A 100 -7.69 -13.36 -0.71
C SER A 100 -6.28 -13.53 -1.32
N SER A 101 -5.84 -14.77 -1.46
CA SER A 101 -4.61 -15.09 -2.20
C SER A 101 -4.65 -14.60 -3.65
N ALA A 102 -5.83 -14.58 -4.28
CA ALA A 102 -6.01 -14.06 -5.64
C ALA A 102 -5.76 -12.55 -5.71
N MET A 103 -6.24 -11.79 -4.74
CA MET A 103 -5.95 -10.34 -4.66
C MET A 103 -4.46 -10.08 -4.40
N TYR A 104 -3.83 -10.81 -3.49
CA TYR A 104 -2.38 -10.70 -3.26
C TYR A 104 -1.58 -11.02 -4.52
N ALA A 105 -2.01 -12.01 -5.33
CA ALA A 105 -1.37 -12.30 -6.61
C ALA A 105 -1.45 -11.13 -7.60
N GLN A 106 -2.58 -10.39 -7.62
CA GLN A 106 -2.70 -9.17 -8.42
C GLN A 106 -1.73 -8.09 -7.96
N TRP A 107 -1.63 -7.85 -6.65
CA TRP A 107 -0.66 -6.88 -6.10
C TRP A 107 0.78 -7.28 -6.39
N ALA A 108 1.12 -8.55 -6.25
CA ALA A 108 2.43 -9.08 -6.61
C ALA A 108 2.75 -8.85 -8.09
N SER A 109 1.77 -9.03 -8.99
CA SER A 109 1.93 -8.77 -10.41
C SER A 109 2.23 -7.29 -10.71
N LEU A 110 1.63 -6.37 -9.98
CA LEU A 110 1.95 -4.93 -10.08
C LEU A 110 3.34 -4.61 -9.52
N ALA A 111 3.74 -5.25 -8.44
CA ALA A 111 5.02 -5.01 -7.77
C ALA A 111 6.21 -5.65 -8.50
N MET A 112 6.01 -6.78 -9.17
CA MET A 112 7.06 -7.59 -9.77
C MET A 112 7.96 -6.83 -10.77
N PRO A 113 7.44 -6.01 -11.71
CA PRO A 113 8.30 -5.24 -12.62
C PRO A 113 9.22 -4.26 -11.88
N VAL A 114 8.72 -3.65 -10.82
CA VAL A 114 9.51 -2.74 -9.97
C VAL A 114 10.57 -3.50 -9.20
N ALA A 115 10.20 -4.62 -8.57
CA ALA A 115 11.12 -5.47 -7.82
C ALA A 115 12.26 -6.01 -8.70
N ARG A 116 11.94 -6.48 -9.91
CA ARG A 116 12.96 -6.93 -10.88
C ARG A 116 13.92 -5.83 -11.27
N ARG A 117 13.42 -4.63 -11.53
CA ARG A 117 14.26 -3.46 -11.86
C ARG A 117 15.19 -3.09 -10.70
N ILE A 118 14.66 -3.07 -9.47
CA ILE A 118 15.44 -2.80 -8.26
C ILE A 118 16.56 -3.84 -8.10
N LEU A 119 16.27 -5.11 -8.30
CA LEU A 119 17.24 -6.20 -8.14
C LEU A 119 18.30 -6.22 -9.25
N ALA A 120 17.95 -5.77 -10.46
CA ALA A 120 18.89 -5.68 -11.58
C ALA A 120 19.89 -4.53 -11.45
N GLN A 121 19.62 -3.52 -10.61
CA GLN A 121 20.56 -2.43 -10.38
C GLN A 121 21.77 -2.92 -9.59
N THR A 122 22.94 -2.89 -10.21
CA THR A 122 24.21 -3.14 -9.53
C THR A 122 24.43 -2.07 -8.47
N PRO A 123 24.96 -2.41 -7.28
CA PRO A 123 25.38 -1.38 -6.33
C PRO A 123 26.34 -0.41 -7.03
N ALA A 124 26.13 0.89 -6.84
CA ALA A 124 27.16 1.87 -7.21
C ALA A 124 28.45 1.52 -6.44
N PRO A 125 29.61 1.55 -7.08
CA PRO A 125 30.89 1.24 -6.43
C PRO A 125 31.19 2.15 -5.26
#